data_de854816c5cde607ece7947ed3e555e5
#
_entry.id   de854816c5cde607ece7947ed3e555e5
#
_cell.length_a   1.000
_cell.length_b   1.000
_cell.length_c   1.000
_cell.angle_alpha   90.00
_cell.angle_beta   90.00
_cell.angle_gamma   90.00
#
_symmetry.space_group_name_H-M   'P 1'
#
loop_
_entity.id
_entity.type
_entity.pdbx_description
1 polymer ?
#
loop_
_entity_poly.entity_id
_entity_poly.type
_entity_poly.pdbx_seq_one_letter_code
_entity_poly.pdbx_strand_id
1 'polypeptide(L)'
;LYRIGFKSFLQRCMRHNLQFAFLYRKYRQKATIYTKFKLYRMSRKYGLEISTNAQIGKGLYLGHPYNITIGEGVVLGDNVNLHKGCTIGRTNRGNSGSPCIGNNVFVGINAVIVGNIHIGSDVLIAPNSYVNIDVPDHSIVIGNPATIHANENATKGYINFRV
;
A
#
# COMPACT_ATOMS: atom_id res chain seq x y z
N LEU A 1 -18.88 -4.62 -4.88
CA LEU A 1 -18.98 -5.51 -6.06
C LEU A 1 -19.00 -4.63 -7.31
N TYR A 2 -17.86 -4.47 -7.99
CA TYR A 2 -17.84 -3.84 -9.31
C TYR A 2 -18.68 -4.67 -10.27
N ARG A 3 -19.70 -4.07 -10.89
CA ARG A 3 -20.40 -4.67 -12.04
C ARG A 3 -19.36 -4.97 -13.11
N ILE A 4 -19.12 -6.26 -13.33
CA ILE A 4 -18.12 -6.76 -14.27
C ILE A 4 -18.75 -6.71 -15.68
N GLY A 5 -18.70 -5.57 -16.34
CA GLY A 5 -18.96 -5.49 -17.78
C GLY A 5 -17.74 -5.94 -18.58
N PHE A 6 -17.91 -6.30 -19.83
CA PHE A 6 -16.83 -6.72 -20.76
C PHE A 6 -15.64 -5.73 -20.79
N LYS A 7 -15.90 -4.41 -20.69
CA LYS A 7 -14.87 -3.37 -20.56
C LYS A 7 -14.01 -3.53 -19.30
N SER A 8 -14.59 -3.98 -18.18
CA SER A 8 -13.83 -4.16 -16.93
C SER A 8 -12.99 -5.44 -16.95
N PHE A 9 -13.38 -6.45 -17.72
CA PHE A 9 -12.58 -7.65 -17.96
C PHE A 9 -11.33 -7.31 -18.81
N LEU A 10 -11.49 -6.57 -19.91
CA LEU A 10 -10.37 -6.08 -20.72
C LEU A 10 -9.44 -5.16 -19.93
N GLN A 11 -9.96 -4.26 -19.11
CA GLN A 11 -9.15 -3.41 -18.26
C GLN A 11 -8.33 -4.22 -17.22
N ARG A 12 -8.88 -5.30 -16.67
CA ARG A 12 -8.12 -6.22 -15.81
C ARG A 12 -6.99 -6.93 -16.57
N CYS A 13 -7.24 -7.31 -17.81
CA CYS A 13 -6.21 -7.94 -18.64
C CYS A 13 -5.09 -6.96 -19.05
N MET A 14 -5.38 -5.68 -19.15
CA MET A 14 -4.43 -4.65 -19.61
C MET A 14 -3.73 -3.90 -18.45
N ARG A 15 -4.35 -3.79 -17.27
CA ARG A 15 -3.79 -3.06 -16.12
C ARG A 15 -3.15 -4.01 -15.11
N HIS A 16 -1.84 -3.98 -15.01
CA HIS A 16 -1.10 -4.87 -14.13
C HIS A 16 -1.36 -4.64 -12.63
N ASN A 17 -1.74 -3.43 -12.19
CA ASN A 17 -2.18 -3.17 -10.82
C ASN A 17 -3.42 -3.99 -10.45
N LEU A 18 -4.42 -4.05 -11.34
CA LEU A 18 -5.63 -4.83 -11.12
C LEU A 18 -5.36 -6.34 -11.17
N GLN A 19 -4.48 -6.77 -12.10
CA GLN A 19 -4.04 -8.16 -12.17
C GLN A 19 -3.34 -8.59 -10.87
N PHE A 20 -2.44 -7.74 -10.36
CA PHE A 20 -1.73 -8.01 -9.11
C PHE A 20 -2.72 -8.13 -7.94
N ALA A 21 -3.59 -7.13 -7.75
CA ALA A 21 -4.57 -7.12 -6.68
C ALA A 21 -5.48 -8.37 -6.71
N PHE A 22 -5.93 -8.77 -7.91
CA PHE A 22 -6.73 -9.98 -8.09
C PHE A 22 -5.95 -11.26 -7.73
N LEU A 23 -4.73 -11.40 -8.24
CA LEU A 23 -3.88 -12.56 -7.96
C LEU A 23 -3.49 -12.65 -6.49
N TYR A 24 -3.20 -11.52 -5.86
CA TYR A 24 -2.90 -11.44 -4.44
C TYR A 24 -4.09 -11.93 -3.60
N ARG A 25 -5.31 -11.42 -3.86
CA ARG A 25 -6.54 -11.86 -3.18
C ARG A 25 -6.79 -13.36 -3.39
N LYS A 26 -6.65 -13.82 -4.63
CA LYS A 26 -6.82 -15.24 -4.95
C LYS A 26 -5.80 -16.12 -4.21
N TYR A 27 -4.55 -15.69 -4.12
CA TYR A 27 -3.52 -16.39 -3.36
C TYR A 27 -3.87 -16.45 -1.86
N ARG A 28 -4.35 -15.34 -1.30
CA ARG A 28 -4.76 -15.28 0.12
C ARG A 28 -5.96 -16.17 0.45
N GLN A 29 -6.87 -16.38 -0.50
CA GLN A 29 -8.02 -17.30 -0.33
C GLN A 29 -7.60 -18.75 -0.46
N LYS A 30 -6.83 -19.08 -1.48
CA LYS A 30 -6.32 -20.42 -1.76
C LYS A 30 -4.95 -20.33 -2.41
N ALA A 31 -3.91 -20.57 -1.63
CA ALA A 31 -2.54 -20.59 -2.14
C ALA A 31 -2.35 -21.76 -3.12
N THR A 32 -1.95 -21.43 -4.35
CA THR A 32 -1.57 -22.43 -5.36
C THR A 32 -0.21 -22.08 -5.94
N ILE A 33 0.53 -23.08 -6.40
CA ILE A 33 1.83 -22.87 -7.07
C ILE A 33 1.69 -21.94 -8.28
N TYR A 34 0.58 -22.04 -9.01
CA TYR A 34 0.28 -21.19 -10.15
C TYR A 34 0.11 -19.72 -9.77
N THR A 35 -0.67 -19.41 -8.72
CA THR A 35 -0.84 -18.03 -8.25
C THR A 35 0.45 -17.47 -7.69
N LYS A 36 1.24 -18.28 -6.96
CA LYS A 36 2.56 -17.92 -6.45
C LYS A 36 3.52 -17.57 -7.58
N PHE A 37 3.58 -18.42 -8.61
CA PHE A 37 4.44 -18.21 -9.78
C PHE A 37 4.06 -16.93 -10.55
N LYS A 38 2.76 -16.68 -10.75
CA LYS A 38 2.30 -15.43 -11.40
C LYS A 38 2.67 -14.19 -10.61
N LEU A 39 2.47 -14.19 -9.28
CA LEU A 39 2.89 -13.10 -8.41
C LEU A 39 4.40 -12.87 -8.48
N TYR A 40 5.20 -13.94 -8.43
CA TYR A 40 6.65 -13.87 -8.61
C TYR A 40 7.04 -13.22 -9.94
N ARG A 41 6.41 -13.63 -11.05
CA ARG A 41 6.68 -13.01 -12.38
C ARG A 41 6.32 -11.54 -12.40
N MET A 42 5.22 -11.14 -11.75
CA MET A 42 4.84 -9.73 -11.66
C MET A 42 5.82 -8.94 -10.80
N SER A 43 6.28 -9.51 -9.69
CA SER A 43 7.33 -8.92 -8.87
C SER A 43 8.58 -8.64 -9.71
N ARG A 44 9.08 -9.63 -10.44
CA ARG A 44 10.27 -9.48 -11.30
C ARG A 44 10.08 -8.48 -12.45
N LYS A 45 8.88 -8.39 -13.01
CA LYS A 45 8.59 -7.52 -14.17
C LYS A 45 8.36 -6.06 -13.77
N TYR A 46 7.72 -5.82 -12.63
CA TYR A 46 7.25 -4.49 -12.23
C TYR A 46 7.86 -4.00 -10.91
N GLY A 47 8.70 -4.80 -10.26
CA GLY A 47 9.27 -4.45 -8.95
C GLY A 47 8.20 -4.40 -7.84
N LEU A 48 7.12 -5.18 -7.95
CA LEU A 48 6.08 -5.26 -6.92
C LEU A 48 6.46 -6.31 -5.87
N GLU A 49 7.28 -5.93 -4.91
CA GLU A 49 7.72 -6.81 -3.82
C GLU A 49 6.75 -6.72 -2.63
N ILE A 50 5.57 -7.31 -2.82
CA ILE A 50 4.52 -7.31 -1.79
C ILE A 50 4.48 -8.69 -1.14
N SER A 51 4.84 -8.74 0.14
CA SER A 51 4.84 -9.98 0.93
C SER A 51 3.47 -10.62 0.96
N THR A 52 3.41 -11.93 0.72
CA THR A 52 2.18 -12.71 0.86
C THR A 52 1.73 -12.85 2.31
N ASN A 53 2.60 -12.55 3.29
CA ASN A 53 2.32 -12.54 4.72
C ASN A 53 1.85 -11.16 5.23
N ALA A 54 1.89 -10.11 4.38
CA ALA A 54 1.28 -8.84 4.72
C ALA A 54 -0.25 -8.96 4.82
N GLN A 55 -0.84 -8.25 5.76
CA GLN A 55 -2.30 -8.16 5.91
C GLN A 55 -2.77 -6.89 5.19
N ILE A 56 -3.63 -7.05 4.20
CA ILE A 56 -4.06 -5.93 3.35
C ILE A 56 -5.60 -5.87 3.33
N GLY A 57 -6.15 -4.78 3.83
CA GLY A 57 -7.57 -4.46 3.83
C GLY A 57 -8.17 -4.30 2.43
N LYS A 58 -9.43 -3.94 2.33
CA LYS A 58 -10.15 -3.74 1.06
C LYS A 58 -9.71 -2.43 0.40
N GLY A 59 -9.99 -2.27 -0.89
CA GLY A 59 -9.76 -0.99 -1.59
C GLY A 59 -8.30 -0.61 -1.80
N LEU A 60 -7.33 -1.55 -1.68
CA LEU A 60 -5.95 -1.25 -2.04
C LEU A 60 -5.86 -0.72 -3.47
N TYR A 61 -5.30 0.48 -3.62
CA TYR A 61 -4.98 1.09 -4.91
C TYR A 61 -3.47 1.22 -5.11
N LEU A 62 -2.98 0.76 -6.25
CA LEU A 62 -1.58 0.90 -6.64
C LEU A 62 -1.49 1.91 -7.78
N GLY A 63 -1.05 3.12 -7.45
CA GLY A 63 -0.85 4.22 -8.39
C GLY A 63 0.52 4.17 -9.04
N HIS A 64 0.57 4.10 -10.38
CA HIS A 64 1.83 3.90 -11.12
C HIS A 64 2.64 2.71 -10.56
N PRO A 65 2.11 1.48 -10.62
CA PRO A 65 2.53 0.34 -9.79
C PRO A 65 3.87 -0.25 -10.23
N TYR A 66 4.94 0.47 -9.94
CA TYR A 66 6.33 0.07 -10.15
C TYR A 66 7.15 0.29 -8.88
N ASN A 67 8.02 -0.69 -8.55
CA ASN A 67 8.97 -0.62 -7.43
C ASN A 67 8.27 -0.30 -6.08
N ILE A 68 7.17 -0.99 -5.81
CA ILE A 68 6.45 -0.89 -4.53
C ILE A 68 6.85 -2.06 -3.66
N THR A 69 7.35 -1.78 -2.46
CA THR A 69 7.75 -2.80 -1.50
C THR A 69 6.84 -2.77 -0.27
N ILE A 70 6.25 -3.92 0.07
CA ILE A 70 5.51 -4.15 1.32
C ILE A 70 6.12 -5.38 1.98
N GLY A 71 6.78 -5.16 3.11
CA GLY A 71 7.47 -6.18 3.87
C GLY A 71 6.53 -7.15 4.60
N GLU A 72 7.12 -8.20 5.14
CA GLU A 72 6.43 -9.15 5.99
C GLU A 72 5.98 -8.50 7.30
N GLY A 73 4.81 -8.92 7.80
CA GLY A 73 4.23 -8.41 9.04
C GLY A 73 3.58 -7.03 8.94
N VAL A 74 3.67 -6.36 7.79
CA VAL A 74 2.97 -5.09 7.55
C VAL A 74 1.47 -5.31 7.54
N VAL A 75 0.75 -4.41 8.21
CA VAL A 75 -0.72 -4.36 8.22
C VAL A 75 -1.16 -3.08 7.53
N LEU A 76 -2.02 -3.21 6.52
CA LEU A 76 -2.69 -2.11 5.83
C LEU A 76 -4.19 -2.22 6.05
N GLY A 77 -4.82 -1.14 6.47
CA GLY A 77 -6.28 -1.01 6.57
C GLY A 77 -6.98 -0.92 5.21
N ASP A 78 -8.19 -0.43 5.22
CA ASP A 78 -9.01 -0.28 4.03
C ASP A 78 -8.69 1.04 3.28
N ASN A 79 -8.85 1.01 1.94
CA ASN A 79 -8.67 2.18 1.08
C ASN A 79 -7.26 2.82 1.16
N VAL A 80 -6.23 2.01 1.23
CA VAL A 80 -4.85 2.50 1.19
C VAL A 80 -4.40 2.67 -0.26
N ASN A 81 -3.93 3.88 -0.58
CA ASN A 81 -3.38 4.22 -1.90
C ASN A 81 -1.85 4.27 -1.82
N LEU A 82 -1.18 3.41 -2.57
CA LEU A 82 0.29 3.33 -2.64
C LEU A 82 0.77 3.77 -4.02
N HIS A 83 1.73 4.67 -4.05
CA HIS A 83 2.31 5.15 -5.30
C HIS A 83 3.71 4.55 -5.55
N LYS A 84 4.19 4.65 -6.80
CA LYS A 84 5.45 4.04 -7.23
C LYS A 84 6.61 4.38 -6.30
N GLY A 85 7.51 3.43 -6.12
CA GLY A 85 8.74 3.60 -5.35
C GLY A 85 8.54 3.63 -3.83
N CYS A 86 7.30 3.60 -3.31
CA CYS A 86 7.10 3.58 -1.87
C CYS A 86 7.56 2.25 -1.25
N THR A 87 8.08 2.34 -0.04
CA THR A 87 8.55 1.20 0.75
C THR A 87 7.89 1.23 2.12
N ILE A 88 7.24 0.12 2.49
CA ILE A 88 6.66 -0.09 3.82
C ILE A 88 7.27 -1.37 4.36
N GLY A 89 8.05 -1.27 5.44
CA GLY A 89 8.81 -2.41 5.86
C GLY A 89 9.28 -2.40 7.30
N ARG A 90 9.92 -3.51 7.65
CA ARG A 90 10.48 -3.73 8.96
C ARG A 90 11.81 -3.00 9.12
N THR A 91 12.09 -2.51 10.33
CA THR A 91 13.46 -2.22 10.76
C THR A 91 13.92 -3.25 11.79
N ASN A 92 15.23 -3.53 11.80
CA ASN A 92 15.87 -4.46 12.73
C ASN A 92 16.60 -3.73 13.87
N ARG A 93 16.65 -2.41 13.86
CA ARG A 93 17.30 -1.57 14.87
C ARG A 93 16.31 -0.56 15.45
N GLY A 94 16.54 -0.18 16.71
CA GLY A 94 15.68 0.79 17.40
C GLY A 94 14.27 0.22 17.61
N ASN A 95 13.25 0.87 17.08
CA ASN A 95 11.85 0.42 17.13
C ASN A 95 11.62 -0.74 16.14
N SER A 96 12.16 -1.92 16.49
CA SER A 96 12.14 -3.12 15.63
C SER A 96 10.72 -3.65 15.43
N GLY A 97 10.35 -3.87 14.20
CA GLY A 97 9.03 -4.41 13.81
C GLY A 97 8.54 -3.85 12.50
N SER A 98 7.29 -4.14 12.16
CA SER A 98 6.64 -3.75 10.92
C SER A 98 5.51 -2.75 11.17
N PRO A 99 5.28 -1.79 10.28
CA PRO A 99 4.24 -0.79 10.44
C PRO A 99 2.82 -1.36 10.41
N CYS A 100 1.92 -0.72 11.19
CA CYS A 100 0.48 -0.88 11.11
C CYS A 100 -0.12 0.42 10.59
N ILE A 101 -0.80 0.35 9.45
CA ILE A 101 -1.37 1.50 8.74
C ILE A 101 -2.89 1.41 8.77
N GLY A 102 -3.56 2.48 9.19
CA GLY A 102 -5.00 2.61 9.29
C GLY A 102 -5.71 2.71 7.94
N ASN A 103 -6.93 3.23 7.98
CA ASN A 103 -7.80 3.34 6.81
C ASN A 103 -7.63 4.68 6.09
N ASN A 104 -7.95 4.70 4.79
CA ASN A 104 -7.89 5.93 3.99
C ASN A 104 -6.52 6.61 4.08
N VAL A 105 -5.45 5.88 3.85
CA VAL A 105 -4.08 6.40 3.87
C VAL A 105 -3.54 6.52 2.46
N PHE A 106 -3.02 7.70 2.12
CA PHE A 106 -2.33 7.96 0.86
C PHE A 106 -0.82 7.98 1.09
N VAL A 107 -0.09 7.14 0.37
CA VAL A 107 1.38 7.07 0.43
C VAL A 107 1.95 7.57 -0.89
N GLY A 108 2.62 8.70 -0.83
CA GLY A 108 3.20 9.38 -1.98
C GLY A 108 4.38 8.63 -2.61
N ILE A 109 4.80 9.12 -3.78
CA ILE A 109 5.91 8.54 -4.55
C ILE A 109 7.20 8.53 -3.70
N ASN A 110 7.91 7.39 -3.70
CA ASN A 110 9.17 7.18 -3.00
C ASN A 110 9.12 7.44 -1.48
N ALA A 111 7.95 7.48 -0.86
CA ALA A 111 7.85 7.56 0.60
C ALA A 111 8.31 6.25 1.24
N VAL A 112 8.97 6.36 2.38
CA VAL A 112 9.49 5.23 3.16
C VAL A 112 8.86 5.22 4.54
N ILE A 113 8.21 4.12 4.93
CA ILE A 113 7.57 3.93 6.23
C ILE A 113 8.18 2.69 6.86
N VAL A 114 8.88 2.84 7.99
CA VAL A 114 9.62 1.72 8.58
C VAL A 114 9.56 1.71 10.10
N GLY A 115 9.59 0.52 10.66
CA GLY A 115 9.62 0.30 12.10
C GLY A 115 8.30 -0.19 12.67
N ASN A 116 8.30 -0.50 13.97
CA ASN A 116 7.11 -0.87 14.70
C ASN A 116 6.32 0.39 15.08
N ILE A 117 5.69 1.00 14.07
CA ILE A 117 4.97 2.26 14.19
C ILE A 117 3.51 2.10 13.78
N HIS A 118 2.68 2.99 14.30
CA HIS A 118 1.27 3.10 13.94
C HIS A 118 1.02 4.36 13.13
N ILE A 119 0.44 4.20 11.94
CA ILE A 119 -0.08 5.30 11.13
C ILE A 119 -1.60 5.26 11.24
N GLY A 120 -2.20 6.34 11.71
CA GLY A 120 -3.63 6.48 11.88
C GLY A 120 -4.42 6.47 10.57
N SER A 121 -5.69 6.80 10.66
CA SER A 121 -6.62 6.89 9.52
C SER A 121 -6.70 8.32 8.99
N ASP A 122 -7.09 8.45 7.71
CA ASP A 122 -7.12 9.74 7.00
C ASP A 122 -5.76 10.47 7.06
N VAL A 123 -4.69 9.75 6.68
CA VAL A 123 -3.31 10.26 6.68
C VAL A 123 -2.79 10.36 5.25
N LEU A 124 -2.22 11.51 4.93
CA LEU A 124 -1.48 11.74 3.69
C LEU A 124 0.02 11.78 3.98
N ILE A 125 0.77 10.86 3.40
CA ILE A 125 2.21 10.86 3.44
C ILE A 125 2.73 11.43 2.11
N ALA A 126 3.39 12.58 2.20
CA ALA A 126 3.89 13.29 1.03
C ALA A 126 5.01 12.51 0.33
N PRO A 127 5.24 12.75 -0.98
CA PRO A 127 6.35 12.15 -1.70
C PRO A 127 7.71 12.36 -1.01
N ASN A 128 8.59 11.35 -1.09
CA ASN A 128 9.94 11.37 -0.52
C ASN A 128 10.02 11.54 1.02
N SER A 129 8.93 11.34 1.74
CA SER A 129 8.94 11.39 3.21
C SER A 129 9.54 10.12 3.81
N TYR A 130 10.30 10.28 4.89
CA TYR A 130 10.83 9.17 5.70
C TYR A 130 10.14 9.13 7.05
N VAL A 131 9.30 8.12 7.27
CA VAL A 131 8.41 8.00 8.44
C VAL A 131 8.87 6.82 9.29
N ASN A 132 9.35 7.08 10.49
CA ASN A 132 9.76 6.10 11.48
C ASN A 132 9.22 6.41 12.88
N ILE A 133 8.16 7.20 12.94
CA ILE A 133 7.43 7.63 14.15
C ILE A 133 5.94 7.37 13.99
N ASP A 134 5.22 7.27 15.10
CA ASP A 134 3.76 7.15 15.08
C ASP A 134 3.12 8.42 14.52
N VAL A 135 2.04 8.24 13.75
CA VAL A 135 1.29 9.33 13.13
C VAL A 135 -0.17 9.24 13.57
N PRO A 136 -0.74 10.26 14.21
CA PRO A 136 -2.14 10.28 14.58
C PRO A 136 -3.06 10.34 13.36
N ASP A 137 -4.35 10.07 13.59
CA ASP A 137 -5.39 10.26 12.58
C ASP A 137 -5.40 11.71 12.06
N HIS A 138 -5.96 11.91 10.88
CA HIS A 138 -6.18 13.23 10.30
C HIS A 138 -4.89 14.05 10.19
N SER A 139 -3.88 13.50 9.55
CA SER A 139 -2.55 14.12 9.48
C SER A 139 -1.97 14.13 8.07
N ILE A 140 -1.21 15.18 7.80
CA ILE A 140 -0.31 15.27 6.64
C ILE A 140 1.12 15.13 7.14
N VAL A 141 1.88 14.20 6.55
CA VAL A 141 3.27 13.90 6.92
C VAL A 141 4.19 14.30 5.79
N ILE A 142 5.20 15.12 6.08
CA ILE A 142 6.09 15.71 5.06
C ILE A 142 7.54 15.63 5.52
N GLY A 143 8.42 15.27 4.61
CA GLY A 143 9.86 15.48 4.73
C GLY A 143 10.68 14.28 5.21
N ASN A 144 12.00 14.50 5.28
CA ASN A 144 13.00 13.56 5.78
C ASN A 144 14.03 14.35 6.62
N PRO A 145 13.97 14.25 7.96
CA PRO A 145 13.01 13.47 8.76
C PRO A 145 11.57 14.00 8.62
N ALA A 146 10.58 13.13 8.85
CA ALA A 146 9.18 13.47 8.69
C ALA A 146 8.68 14.43 9.79
N THR A 147 7.87 15.41 9.40
CA THR A 147 7.08 16.26 10.28
C THR A 147 5.60 16.01 10.10
N ILE A 148 4.81 16.13 11.17
CA ILE A 148 3.38 15.83 11.19
C ILE A 148 2.60 17.15 11.34
N HIS A 149 1.60 17.31 10.48
CA HIS A 149 0.69 18.45 10.47
C HIS A 149 -0.76 17.96 10.56
N ALA A 150 -1.51 18.37 11.58
CA ALA A 150 -2.91 17.99 11.73
C ALA A 150 -3.76 18.58 10.58
N ASN A 151 -4.66 17.76 10.00
CA ASN A 151 -5.58 18.17 8.95
C ASN A 151 -6.80 17.23 8.90
N GLU A 152 -7.96 17.72 9.28
CA GLU A 152 -9.24 17.01 9.35
C GLU A 152 -9.68 16.31 8.05
N ASN A 153 -9.10 16.68 6.92
CA ASN A 153 -9.41 16.15 5.60
C ASN A 153 -8.13 15.85 4.81
N ALA A 154 -7.16 15.21 5.45
CA ALA A 154 -5.82 15.04 4.91
C ALA A 154 -5.80 14.34 3.54
N THR A 155 -6.69 13.36 3.34
CA THR A 155 -6.76 12.58 2.09
C THR A 155 -7.84 13.04 1.11
N LYS A 156 -8.52 14.17 1.39
CA LYS A 156 -9.54 14.73 0.50
C LYS A 156 -8.96 15.07 -0.88
N GLY A 157 -9.58 14.53 -1.93
CA GLY A 157 -9.10 14.69 -3.31
C GLY A 157 -8.01 13.69 -3.74
N TYR A 158 -7.39 12.96 -2.80
CA TYR A 158 -6.41 11.90 -3.08
C TYR A 158 -7.03 10.50 -3.10
N ILE A 159 -8.00 10.24 -2.21
CA ILE A 159 -8.71 8.97 -2.16
C ILE A 159 -10.17 9.21 -2.57
N ASN A 160 -10.44 9.09 -3.87
CA ASN A 160 -11.75 9.41 -4.45
C ASN A 160 -12.70 8.20 -4.52
N PHE A 161 -12.17 6.98 -4.48
CA PHE A 161 -12.94 5.73 -4.57
C PHE A 161 -12.71 4.91 -3.30
N ARG A 162 -13.70 4.88 -2.45
CA ARG A 162 -13.69 4.11 -1.19
C ARG A 162 -14.61 2.90 -1.32
N VAL A 163 -14.27 1.80 -0.63
CA VAL A 163 -15.07 0.57 -0.54
C VAL A 163 -15.49 0.32 0.89
#